data_76480092dc2dfcc15122736010f92259
#
_entry.id   76480092dc2dfcc15122736010f92259
#
_cell.length_a   1.000
_cell.length_b   1.000
_cell.length_c   1.000
_cell.angle_alpha   90.00
_cell.angle_beta   90.00
_cell.angle_gamma   90.00
#
_symmetry.space_group_name_H-M   'P 1'
#
loop_
_entity.id
_entity.type
_entity.pdbx_description
1 polymer ?
#
loop_
_entity_poly.entity_id
_entity_poly.type
_entity_poly.pdbx_seq_one_letter_code
_entity_poly.pdbx_strand_id
1 'polypeptide(L)'
;MRNIAVKVIVVFVLLILPLNLFVVFQANAMISTTAEQVRMSEQGMMDVYGETLANRMDNAVSLLYYFETKNTDCLSMTQQTEKNYTYQKGRQQLYYSFRTMADMIDGAEGYFFFFPKVSDMIMLSGSSVDEELERNLQEQLLGDQDQRSRGWHIQEAGDNTYAVLYIELKNVSYGAWIDLSDIADNIRKSLDYESLDVVIGEGELPENELFASFRMDNIYIGISLEQDEIIRVHALYQRIQFVMALCCLGLIPVLFLFIRKIFIAPLKKINDAHVQFQKGNMDYRLPEKAGSREFEMAYRSFNKMADHIKDLRIREYESKIEKQKMELRNLQLQIRPHFLQNTFNLIYSLAQARDTESIQNTMLYLSGYFRFIFRSDKELELFAKELKLIEGYIAMASL
;
A
#
# COMPACT_ATOMS: atom_id res chain seq x y z
N MET A 1 -23.69 4.48 27.28
CA MET A 1 -23.56 4.08 25.86
C MET A 1 -22.11 4.15 25.46
N ARG A 2 -21.45 3.02 25.24
CA ARG A 2 -20.09 3.01 24.68
C ARG A 2 -20.19 3.60 23.26
N ASN A 3 -19.59 4.76 23.07
CA ASN A 3 -19.71 5.60 21.89
C ASN A 3 -19.41 4.80 20.62
N ILE A 4 -20.40 4.56 19.76
CA ILE A 4 -20.26 3.84 18.48
C ILE A 4 -19.12 4.47 17.66
N ALA A 5 -18.96 5.80 17.75
CA ALA A 5 -17.86 6.52 17.13
C ALA A 5 -16.47 6.00 17.57
N VAL A 6 -16.28 5.73 18.88
CA VAL A 6 -15.01 5.20 19.42
C VAL A 6 -14.77 3.77 18.90
N LYS A 7 -15.80 2.93 18.85
CA LYS A 7 -15.66 1.56 18.31
C LYS A 7 -15.30 1.57 16.83
N VAL A 8 -15.88 2.46 16.04
CA VAL A 8 -15.57 2.61 14.60
C VAL A 8 -14.13 3.09 14.43
N ILE A 9 -13.66 4.06 15.22
CA ILE A 9 -12.25 4.51 15.19
C ILE A 9 -11.32 3.34 15.52
N VAL A 10 -11.60 2.60 16.59
CA VAL A 10 -10.76 1.45 17.00
C VAL A 10 -10.68 0.41 15.91
N VAL A 11 -11.80 0.05 15.27
CA VAL A 11 -11.82 -0.91 14.14
C VAL A 11 -11.02 -0.38 12.96
N PHE A 12 -11.14 0.91 12.63
CA PHE A 12 -10.37 1.54 11.56
C PHE A 12 -8.87 1.57 11.83
N VAL A 13 -8.47 1.95 13.03
CA VAL A 13 -7.06 1.94 13.44
C VAL A 13 -6.52 0.52 13.41
N LEU A 14 -7.29 -0.46 13.86
CA LEU A 14 -6.90 -1.87 13.92
C LEU A 14 -6.79 -2.51 12.52
N LEU A 15 -7.50 -1.98 11.51
CA LEU A 15 -7.42 -2.41 10.11
C LEU A 15 -6.30 -1.69 9.34
N ILE A 16 -6.18 -0.37 9.49
CA ILE A 16 -5.26 0.44 8.68
C ILE A 16 -3.83 0.37 9.21
N LEU A 17 -3.63 0.26 10.53
CA LEU A 17 -2.30 0.22 11.13
C LEU A 17 -1.51 -1.04 10.74
N PRO A 18 -2.07 -2.27 10.77
CA PRO A 18 -1.39 -3.46 10.25
C PRO A 18 -1.13 -3.37 8.74
N LEU A 19 -2.06 -2.79 7.98
CA LEU A 19 -1.88 -2.63 6.53
C LEU A 19 -0.70 -1.68 6.22
N ASN A 20 -0.56 -0.57 6.93
CA ASN A 20 0.59 0.32 6.80
C ASN A 20 1.89 -0.35 7.21
N LEU A 21 1.91 -1.07 8.34
CA LEU A 21 3.06 -1.86 8.77
C LEU A 21 3.46 -2.90 7.73
N PHE A 22 2.50 -3.57 7.13
CA PHE A 22 2.73 -4.54 6.06
C PHE A 22 3.32 -3.90 4.80
N VAL A 23 2.81 -2.73 4.38
CA VAL A 23 3.36 -1.97 3.24
C VAL A 23 4.80 -1.54 3.52
N VAL A 24 5.10 -1.04 4.73
CA VAL A 24 6.46 -0.66 5.14
C VAL A 24 7.38 -1.88 5.15
N PHE A 25 6.93 -3.00 5.70
CA PHE A 25 7.68 -4.26 5.73
C PHE A 25 7.96 -4.78 4.31
N GLN A 26 6.94 -4.82 3.45
CA GLN A 26 7.10 -5.26 2.05
C GLN A 26 8.04 -4.36 1.26
N ALA A 27 7.97 -3.04 1.44
CA ALA A 27 8.86 -2.13 0.76
C ALA A 27 10.32 -2.31 1.21
N ASN A 28 10.60 -2.51 2.50
CA ASN A 28 11.93 -2.81 2.99
C ASN A 28 12.45 -4.16 2.46
N ALA A 29 11.61 -5.19 2.42
CA ALA A 29 11.97 -6.48 1.85
C ALA A 29 12.25 -6.37 0.34
N MET A 30 11.48 -5.59 -0.39
CA MET A 30 11.66 -5.36 -1.83
C MET A 30 12.98 -4.61 -2.10
N ILE A 31 13.35 -3.63 -1.28
CA ILE A 31 14.62 -2.90 -1.41
C ILE A 31 15.81 -3.86 -1.28
N SER A 32 15.84 -4.71 -0.25
CA SER A 32 16.91 -5.67 -0.06
C SER A 32 17.00 -6.69 -1.22
N THR A 33 15.86 -7.18 -1.69
CA THR A 33 15.79 -8.10 -2.82
C THR A 33 16.26 -7.45 -4.13
N THR A 34 15.88 -6.19 -4.36
CA THR A 34 16.30 -5.45 -5.56
C THR A 34 17.80 -5.17 -5.55
N ALA A 35 18.37 -4.77 -4.40
CA ALA A 35 19.81 -4.54 -4.28
C ALA A 35 20.61 -5.83 -4.55
N GLU A 36 20.13 -6.97 -4.05
CA GLU A 36 20.76 -8.26 -4.30
C GLU A 36 20.60 -8.71 -5.77
N GLN A 37 19.44 -8.47 -6.40
CA GLN A 37 19.23 -8.73 -7.82
C GLN A 37 20.15 -7.88 -8.71
N VAL A 38 20.31 -6.59 -8.40
CA VAL A 38 21.27 -5.71 -9.11
C VAL A 38 22.67 -6.26 -8.97
N ARG A 39 23.11 -6.55 -7.74
CA ARG A 39 24.43 -7.13 -7.51
C ARG A 39 24.65 -8.44 -8.27
N MET A 40 23.65 -9.33 -8.29
CA MET A 40 23.75 -10.58 -9.06
C MET A 40 23.80 -10.34 -10.57
N SER A 41 23.08 -9.34 -11.08
CA SER A 41 23.10 -8.95 -12.49
C SER A 41 24.47 -8.41 -12.89
N GLU A 42 25.03 -7.51 -12.08
CA GLU A 42 26.35 -6.93 -12.32
C GLU A 42 27.45 -7.97 -12.17
N GLN A 43 27.36 -8.87 -11.19
CA GLN A 43 28.28 -9.99 -11.07
C GLN A 43 28.21 -10.91 -12.32
N GLY A 44 27.01 -11.22 -12.80
CA GLY A 44 26.83 -12.01 -14.01
C GLY A 44 27.48 -11.36 -15.26
N MET A 45 27.40 -10.02 -15.36
CA MET A 45 28.06 -9.28 -16.42
C MET A 45 29.60 -9.32 -16.26
N MET A 46 30.09 -9.12 -15.04
CA MET A 46 31.54 -9.23 -14.75
C MET A 46 32.08 -10.63 -15.06
N ASP A 47 31.30 -11.67 -14.76
CA ASP A 47 31.68 -13.07 -15.10
C ASP A 47 31.81 -13.27 -16.61
N VAL A 48 30.96 -12.66 -17.43
CA VAL A 48 31.05 -12.70 -18.90
C VAL A 48 32.30 -11.98 -19.40
N TYR A 49 32.64 -10.80 -18.85
CA TYR A 49 33.91 -10.14 -19.18
C TYR A 49 35.10 -10.98 -18.75
N GLY A 50 35.05 -11.61 -17.57
CA GLY A 50 36.05 -12.51 -17.06
C GLY A 50 36.28 -13.71 -17.97
N GLU A 51 35.21 -14.38 -18.39
CA GLU A 51 35.28 -15.51 -19.31
C GLU A 51 35.88 -15.09 -20.67
N THR A 52 35.48 -13.93 -21.18
CA THR A 52 36.01 -13.39 -22.44
C THR A 52 37.51 -13.13 -22.33
N LEU A 53 37.94 -12.47 -21.25
CA LEU A 53 39.35 -12.19 -21.01
C LEU A 53 40.15 -13.49 -20.81
N ALA A 54 39.61 -14.47 -20.07
CA ALA A 54 40.21 -15.81 -19.90
C ALA A 54 40.48 -16.50 -21.24
N ASN A 55 39.45 -16.52 -22.08
CA ASN A 55 39.57 -17.14 -23.40
C ASN A 55 40.63 -16.44 -24.27
N ARG A 56 40.70 -15.10 -24.22
CA ARG A 56 41.74 -14.35 -24.95
C ARG A 56 43.14 -14.63 -24.42
N MET A 57 43.30 -14.72 -23.09
CA MET A 57 44.60 -15.06 -22.46
C MET A 57 45.04 -16.49 -22.81
N ASP A 58 44.13 -17.47 -22.74
CA ASP A 58 44.41 -18.86 -23.09
C ASP A 58 44.73 -19.02 -24.58
N ASN A 59 44.04 -18.30 -25.45
CA ASN A 59 44.29 -18.25 -26.87
C ASN A 59 45.68 -17.66 -27.16
N ALA A 60 46.08 -16.58 -26.45
CA ALA A 60 47.39 -15.99 -26.58
C ALA A 60 48.50 -16.96 -26.16
N VAL A 61 48.35 -17.64 -25.02
CA VAL A 61 49.28 -18.69 -24.56
C VAL A 61 49.38 -19.82 -25.58
N SER A 62 48.29 -20.31 -26.10
CA SER A 62 48.21 -21.39 -27.05
C SER A 62 48.91 -21.05 -28.37
N LEU A 63 48.73 -19.82 -28.86
CA LEU A 63 49.39 -19.32 -30.06
C LEU A 63 50.91 -19.21 -29.86
N LEU A 64 51.34 -18.63 -28.76
CA LEU A 64 52.77 -18.54 -28.42
C LEU A 64 53.44 -19.91 -28.30
N TYR A 65 52.79 -20.88 -27.64
CA TYR A 65 53.24 -22.22 -27.50
C TYR A 65 53.40 -22.93 -28.86
N TYR A 66 52.44 -22.71 -29.79
CA TYR A 66 52.56 -23.24 -31.16
C TYR A 66 53.81 -22.72 -31.89
N PHE A 67 54.05 -21.39 -31.82
CA PHE A 67 55.23 -20.80 -32.48
C PHE A 67 56.54 -21.24 -31.86
N GLU A 68 56.58 -21.43 -30.55
CA GLU A 68 57.81 -22.01 -29.91
C GLU A 68 58.11 -23.44 -30.37
N THR A 69 57.04 -24.27 -30.36
CA THR A 69 57.30 -25.73 -30.53
C THR A 69 57.23 -26.25 -31.96
N LYS A 70 56.50 -25.58 -32.84
CA LYS A 70 56.19 -26.04 -34.20
C LYS A 70 56.70 -25.14 -35.30
N ASN A 71 57.00 -23.86 -35.02
CA ASN A 71 57.47 -22.96 -36.06
C ASN A 71 58.96 -23.11 -36.27
N THR A 72 59.34 -23.61 -37.46
CA THR A 72 60.73 -23.89 -37.83
C THR A 72 61.54 -22.62 -37.99
N ASP A 73 60.94 -21.51 -38.37
CA ASP A 73 61.60 -20.22 -38.55
C ASP A 73 62.00 -19.63 -37.19
N CYS A 74 61.16 -19.68 -36.22
CA CYS A 74 61.46 -19.27 -34.84
C CYS A 74 62.57 -20.11 -34.26
N LEU A 75 62.48 -21.41 -34.39
CA LEU A 75 63.55 -22.35 -33.95
C LEU A 75 64.90 -22.09 -34.63
N SER A 76 64.92 -21.80 -35.93
CA SER A 76 66.19 -21.51 -36.68
C SER A 76 66.78 -20.18 -36.19
N MET A 77 65.99 -19.18 -35.84
CA MET A 77 66.49 -17.90 -35.34
C MET A 77 67.12 -17.98 -33.95
N THR A 78 66.65 -18.87 -33.09
CA THR A 78 67.25 -19.09 -31.75
C THR A 78 68.69 -19.58 -31.78
N GLN A 79 69.13 -20.15 -32.92
CA GLN A 79 70.46 -20.68 -33.12
C GLN A 79 71.44 -19.62 -33.66
N GLN A 80 71.00 -18.52 -34.18
CA GLN A 80 71.81 -17.44 -34.74
C GLN A 80 72.41 -16.57 -33.64
N THR A 81 73.64 -16.13 -33.86
CA THR A 81 74.41 -15.20 -32.99
C THR A 81 74.57 -13.85 -33.62
N GLU A 82 74.20 -13.70 -34.89
CA GLU A 82 74.25 -12.40 -35.63
C GLU A 82 73.03 -12.26 -36.52
N LYS A 83 72.67 -11.02 -36.88
CA LYS A 83 71.56 -10.68 -37.79
C LYS A 83 71.93 -10.97 -39.26
N ASN A 84 72.37 -12.22 -39.55
CA ASN A 84 72.71 -12.67 -40.88
C ASN A 84 71.52 -12.93 -41.81
N TYR A 85 71.71 -13.31 -43.06
CA TYR A 85 70.64 -13.51 -44.01
C TYR A 85 69.63 -14.58 -43.53
N THR A 86 70.07 -15.64 -42.92
CA THR A 86 69.17 -16.70 -42.38
C THR A 86 68.29 -16.14 -41.27
N TYR A 87 68.86 -15.32 -40.38
CA TYR A 87 68.07 -14.62 -39.32
C TYR A 87 67.03 -13.65 -39.91
N GLN A 88 67.42 -12.79 -40.86
CA GLN A 88 66.54 -11.83 -41.48
C GLN A 88 65.39 -12.52 -42.25
N LYS A 89 65.65 -13.59 -42.95
CA LYS A 89 64.65 -14.40 -43.61
C LYS A 89 63.70 -15.03 -42.61
N GLY A 90 64.23 -15.65 -41.54
CA GLY A 90 63.44 -16.22 -40.46
C GLY A 90 62.52 -15.15 -39.79
N ARG A 91 63.10 -13.95 -39.52
CA ARG A 91 62.39 -12.84 -38.97
C ARG A 91 61.15 -12.38 -39.80
N GLN A 92 61.36 -12.29 -41.12
CA GLN A 92 60.32 -11.94 -42.06
C GLN A 92 59.20 -13.01 -42.14
N GLN A 93 59.58 -14.28 -42.17
CA GLN A 93 58.66 -15.41 -42.24
C GLN A 93 57.91 -15.58 -40.95
N LEU A 94 58.57 -15.43 -39.80
CA LEU A 94 57.93 -15.43 -38.48
C LEU A 94 56.85 -14.32 -38.38
N TYR A 95 57.23 -13.09 -38.86
CA TYR A 95 56.33 -11.98 -38.87
C TYR A 95 55.03 -12.28 -39.66
N TYR A 96 55.15 -12.78 -40.89
CA TYR A 96 54.00 -13.03 -41.75
C TYR A 96 53.17 -14.23 -41.27
N SER A 97 53.80 -15.32 -40.84
CA SER A 97 53.05 -16.48 -40.37
C SER A 97 52.36 -16.21 -39.05
N PHE A 98 53.02 -15.48 -38.16
CA PHE A 98 52.40 -15.09 -36.89
C PHE A 98 51.21 -14.16 -37.08
N ARG A 99 51.37 -13.09 -37.88
CA ARG A 99 50.30 -12.13 -38.16
C ARG A 99 49.07 -12.83 -38.77
N THR A 100 49.27 -13.73 -39.72
CA THR A 100 48.20 -14.49 -40.34
C THR A 100 47.41 -15.33 -39.32
N MET A 101 48.08 -15.91 -38.33
CA MET A 101 47.43 -16.72 -37.29
C MET A 101 46.80 -15.85 -36.20
N ALA A 102 47.46 -14.77 -35.83
CA ALA A 102 46.92 -13.82 -34.83
C ALA A 102 45.64 -13.16 -35.30
N ASP A 103 45.55 -12.84 -36.61
CA ASP A 103 44.30 -12.26 -37.21
C ASP A 103 43.13 -13.27 -37.23
N MET A 104 43.38 -14.57 -37.06
CA MET A 104 42.35 -15.63 -37.06
C MET A 104 41.89 -16.00 -35.64
N ILE A 105 42.60 -15.61 -34.62
CA ILE A 105 42.40 -16.05 -33.24
C ILE A 105 42.14 -14.79 -32.40
N ASP A 106 40.97 -14.73 -31.75
CA ASP A 106 40.68 -13.67 -30.76
C ASP A 106 41.56 -13.93 -29.53
N GLY A 107 42.73 -13.31 -29.50
CA GLY A 107 43.72 -13.45 -28.45
C GLY A 107 44.18 -12.10 -27.89
N ALA A 108 45.48 -11.93 -27.74
CA ALA A 108 46.07 -10.68 -27.25
C ALA A 108 46.11 -9.58 -28.34
N GLU A 109 46.16 -8.31 -27.95
CA GLU A 109 46.33 -7.15 -28.83
C GLU A 109 47.69 -7.15 -29.50
N GLY A 110 48.66 -7.73 -28.82
CA GLY A 110 49.98 -7.85 -29.40
C GLY A 110 50.82 -8.92 -28.75
N TYR A 111 51.91 -9.20 -29.45
CA TYR A 111 52.86 -10.25 -29.08
C TYR A 111 54.26 -9.77 -29.31
N PHE A 112 55.22 -10.30 -28.55
CA PHE A 112 56.62 -9.99 -28.71
C PHE A 112 57.47 -11.26 -28.67
N PHE A 113 58.59 -11.20 -29.41
CA PHE A 113 59.66 -12.21 -29.37
C PHE A 113 61.00 -11.48 -29.20
N PHE A 114 61.76 -11.83 -28.20
CA PHE A 114 63.05 -11.27 -27.92
C PHE A 114 64.08 -12.35 -28.03
N PHE A 115 65.11 -12.09 -28.87
CA PHE A 115 66.19 -12.97 -29.11
C PHE A 115 67.49 -12.45 -28.46
N PRO A 116 67.85 -12.93 -27.25
CA PRO A 116 68.93 -12.36 -26.45
C PRO A 116 70.28 -12.36 -27.14
N LYS A 117 70.58 -13.44 -27.90
CA LYS A 117 71.89 -13.60 -28.60
C LYS A 117 72.20 -12.55 -29.67
N VAL A 118 71.14 -11.98 -30.26
CA VAL A 118 71.26 -10.97 -31.33
C VAL A 118 70.75 -9.62 -30.87
N SER A 119 70.29 -9.54 -29.62
CA SER A 119 69.65 -8.34 -29.04
C SER A 119 68.62 -7.74 -29.98
N ASP A 120 67.64 -8.54 -30.42
CA ASP A 120 66.57 -8.13 -31.35
C ASP A 120 65.20 -8.46 -30.79
N MET A 121 64.31 -7.51 -30.87
CA MET A 121 62.92 -7.62 -30.45
C MET A 121 62.00 -7.50 -31.67
N ILE A 122 61.06 -8.40 -31.76
CA ILE A 122 60.06 -8.41 -32.80
C ILE A 122 58.72 -8.19 -32.08
N MET A 123 58.05 -7.10 -32.39
CA MET A 123 56.71 -6.83 -31.89
C MET A 123 55.72 -6.99 -33.01
N LEU A 124 54.59 -7.59 -32.69
CA LEU A 124 53.49 -7.93 -33.58
C LEU A 124 52.21 -7.46 -32.94
N SER A 125 51.60 -6.45 -33.53
CA SER A 125 50.35 -5.91 -33.05
C SER A 125 49.39 -5.62 -34.22
N GLY A 126 48.12 -5.71 -34.01
CA GLY A 126 47.05 -5.27 -34.94
C GLY A 126 46.88 -3.76 -34.98
N SER A 127 47.32 -3.04 -33.94
CA SER A 127 47.28 -1.59 -33.80
C SER A 127 48.67 -1.02 -33.58
N SER A 128 48.81 0.32 -33.53
CA SER A 128 50.07 0.96 -33.12
C SER A 128 50.36 0.61 -31.66
N VAL A 129 51.59 0.08 -31.43
CA VAL A 129 52.07 -0.21 -30.07
C VAL A 129 52.31 1.12 -29.34
N ASP A 130 51.93 1.18 -28.07
CA ASP A 130 52.29 2.30 -27.21
C ASP A 130 53.81 2.35 -27.06
N GLU A 131 54.40 3.49 -27.35
CA GLU A 131 55.87 3.68 -27.28
C GLU A 131 56.42 3.46 -25.87
N GLU A 132 55.64 3.76 -24.84
CA GLU A 132 56.00 3.56 -23.45
C GLU A 132 55.96 2.08 -23.08
N LEU A 133 54.91 1.35 -23.53
CA LEU A 133 54.83 -0.10 -23.35
C LEU A 133 56.02 -0.80 -24.03
N GLU A 134 56.35 -0.40 -25.27
CA GLU A 134 57.48 -0.97 -25.97
C GLU A 134 58.80 -0.76 -25.22
N ARG A 135 59.03 0.45 -24.74
CA ARG A 135 60.21 0.79 -23.94
C ARG A 135 60.26 -0.01 -22.63
N ASN A 136 59.16 -0.09 -21.90
CA ASN A 136 59.09 -0.85 -20.67
C ASN A 136 59.36 -2.33 -20.88
N LEU A 137 58.79 -2.92 -21.93
CA LEU A 137 59.04 -4.31 -22.31
C LEU A 137 60.53 -4.55 -22.66
N GLN A 138 61.14 -3.62 -23.42
CA GLN A 138 62.58 -3.70 -23.74
C GLN A 138 63.48 -3.61 -22.51
N GLU A 139 63.19 -2.68 -21.62
CA GLU A 139 63.95 -2.51 -20.37
C GLU A 139 63.85 -3.75 -19.48
N GLN A 140 62.67 -4.31 -19.35
CA GLN A 140 62.45 -5.52 -18.55
C GLN A 140 63.12 -6.74 -19.20
N LEU A 141 63.11 -6.86 -20.53
CA LEU A 141 63.74 -7.97 -21.23
C LEU A 141 65.26 -7.89 -21.26
N LEU A 142 65.84 -6.71 -21.12
CA LEU A 142 67.31 -6.49 -21.02
C LEU A 142 67.78 -6.50 -19.56
N GLY A 143 66.91 -6.37 -18.57
CA GLY A 143 67.23 -6.40 -17.15
C GLY A 143 67.51 -7.79 -16.58
N ASP A 144 67.72 -7.84 -15.26
CA ASP A 144 68.11 -9.08 -14.58
C ASP A 144 67.02 -10.16 -14.60
N GLN A 145 67.34 -11.38 -14.97
CA GLN A 145 66.43 -12.52 -15.19
C GLN A 145 65.70 -13.01 -13.90
N ASP A 146 66.34 -12.78 -12.75
CA ASP A 146 65.85 -13.34 -11.47
C ASP A 146 64.57 -12.62 -10.91
N GLN A 147 64.13 -11.54 -11.52
CA GLN A 147 62.96 -10.77 -11.06
C GLN A 147 61.68 -11.04 -11.85
N ARG A 148 61.68 -11.90 -12.85
CA ARG A 148 60.52 -12.16 -13.71
C ARG A 148 59.74 -13.34 -13.21
N SER A 149 58.55 -13.08 -12.69
CA SER A 149 57.63 -14.17 -12.36
C SER A 149 56.98 -14.70 -13.65
N ARG A 150 56.73 -16.02 -13.68
CA ARG A 150 55.97 -16.65 -14.79
C ARG A 150 54.49 -16.34 -14.62
N GLY A 151 53.84 -15.97 -15.70
CA GLY A 151 52.40 -15.70 -15.72
C GLY A 151 52.05 -14.30 -16.21
N TRP A 152 50.81 -13.97 -16.13
CA TRP A 152 50.28 -12.64 -16.48
C TRP A 152 50.53 -11.65 -15.36
N HIS A 153 51.01 -10.44 -15.71
CA HIS A 153 51.29 -9.33 -14.78
C HIS A 153 50.69 -8.06 -15.29
N ILE A 154 50.34 -7.17 -14.39
CA ILE A 154 49.87 -5.82 -14.73
C ILE A 154 51.08 -4.91 -14.98
N GLN A 155 51.01 -4.17 -16.07
CA GLN A 155 52.01 -3.16 -16.43
C GLN A 155 51.29 -1.88 -16.85
N GLU A 156 51.62 -0.79 -16.20
CA GLU A 156 51.12 0.54 -16.56
C GLU A 156 52.05 1.17 -17.61
N ALA A 157 51.46 1.75 -18.66
CA ALA A 157 52.18 2.51 -19.66
C ALA A 157 51.32 3.68 -20.14
N GLY A 158 51.78 4.92 -19.90
CA GLY A 158 50.96 6.12 -20.12
C GLY A 158 49.69 6.12 -19.29
N ASP A 159 48.57 6.32 -19.95
CA ASP A 159 47.23 6.31 -19.32
C ASP A 159 46.60 4.91 -19.37
N ASN A 160 47.27 3.91 -19.94
CA ASN A 160 46.73 2.58 -20.15
C ASN A 160 47.32 1.53 -19.21
N THR A 161 46.51 0.55 -18.87
CA THR A 161 46.88 -0.61 -18.06
C THR A 161 46.82 -1.88 -18.91
N TYR A 162 47.92 -2.59 -18.95
CA TYR A 162 48.08 -3.79 -19.76
C TYR A 162 48.27 -5.05 -18.89
N ALA A 163 47.66 -6.15 -19.28
CA ALA A 163 48.06 -7.46 -18.82
C ALA A 163 49.17 -7.97 -19.74
N VAL A 164 50.33 -8.25 -19.21
CA VAL A 164 51.51 -8.71 -19.96
C VAL A 164 51.90 -10.10 -19.49
N LEU A 165 52.08 -11.01 -20.47
CA LEU A 165 52.59 -12.34 -20.25
C LEU A 165 54.08 -12.41 -20.63
N TYR A 166 54.89 -12.94 -19.76
CA TYR A 166 56.32 -13.25 -20.04
C TYR A 166 56.55 -14.76 -19.98
N ILE A 167 57.08 -15.32 -21.04
CA ILE A 167 57.54 -16.70 -21.10
C ILE A 167 59.03 -16.69 -21.49
N GLU A 168 59.83 -17.18 -20.61
CA GLU A 168 61.26 -17.18 -20.80
C GLU A 168 61.78 -18.57 -21.05
N LEU A 169 62.58 -18.72 -22.16
CA LEU A 169 63.28 -19.90 -22.50
C LEU A 169 64.76 -19.56 -22.68
N LYS A 170 65.63 -20.58 -22.69
CA LYS A 170 67.08 -20.43 -22.73
C LYS A 170 67.60 -19.51 -23.82
N ASN A 171 66.94 -19.42 -24.97
CA ASN A 171 67.45 -18.71 -26.15
C ASN A 171 66.43 -17.70 -26.77
N VAL A 172 65.23 -17.60 -26.23
CA VAL A 172 64.17 -16.66 -26.66
C VAL A 172 63.26 -16.34 -25.50
N SER A 173 62.93 -15.09 -25.33
CA SER A 173 61.79 -14.68 -24.45
C SER A 173 60.67 -14.22 -25.34
N TYR A 174 59.47 -14.60 -25.02
CA TYR A 174 58.31 -14.20 -25.78
C TYR A 174 57.13 -13.94 -24.85
N GLY A 175 56.18 -13.21 -25.34
CA GLY A 175 55.02 -12.88 -24.56
C GLY A 175 53.93 -12.21 -25.37
N ALA A 176 52.89 -11.79 -24.65
CA ALA A 176 51.74 -11.14 -25.21
C ALA A 176 51.28 -10.03 -24.26
N TRP A 177 50.54 -9.08 -24.79
CA TRP A 177 49.87 -8.06 -23.96
C TRP A 177 48.43 -7.92 -24.39
N ILE A 178 47.59 -7.63 -23.39
CA ILE A 178 46.15 -7.32 -23.52
C ILE A 178 45.88 -5.97 -22.87
N ASP A 179 45.23 -5.09 -23.57
CA ASP A 179 44.82 -3.79 -23.05
C ASP A 179 43.59 -3.93 -22.11
N LEU A 180 43.83 -3.79 -20.81
CA LEU A 180 42.80 -3.87 -19.80
C LEU A 180 42.00 -2.55 -19.70
N SER A 181 42.56 -1.43 -20.18
CA SER A 181 41.87 -0.12 -20.18
C SER A 181 40.64 -0.15 -21.10
N ASP A 182 40.77 -0.80 -22.27
CA ASP A 182 39.67 -1.00 -23.20
C ASP A 182 38.54 -1.83 -22.55
N ILE A 183 38.89 -2.83 -21.75
CA ILE A 183 37.92 -3.66 -21.02
C ILE A 183 37.27 -2.83 -19.93
N ALA A 184 38.02 -2.04 -19.16
CA ALA A 184 37.52 -1.15 -18.14
C ALA A 184 36.55 -0.10 -18.71
N ASP A 185 36.91 0.48 -19.87
CA ASP A 185 36.06 1.45 -20.57
C ASP A 185 34.75 0.82 -21.10
N ASN A 186 34.82 -0.41 -21.59
CA ASN A 186 33.63 -1.14 -22.01
C ASN A 186 32.70 -1.45 -20.80
N ILE A 187 33.27 -1.81 -19.66
CA ILE A 187 32.53 -1.99 -18.41
C ILE A 187 31.88 -0.68 -18.01
N ARG A 188 32.62 0.46 -17.99
CA ARG A 188 32.09 1.78 -17.67
C ARG A 188 30.94 2.20 -18.59
N LYS A 189 31.05 1.94 -19.89
CA LYS A 189 30.01 2.28 -20.88
C LYS A 189 28.76 1.38 -20.78
N SER A 190 28.94 0.16 -20.32
CA SER A 190 27.84 -0.81 -20.18
C SER A 190 27.01 -0.58 -18.93
N LEU A 191 27.59 0.08 -17.93
CA LEU A 191 26.99 0.38 -16.65
C LEU A 191 26.67 1.88 -16.57
N ASP A 192 25.40 2.21 -16.41
CA ASP A 192 24.90 3.61 -16.34
C ASP A 192 24.93 4.14 -14.91
N TYR A 193 26.14 4.18 -14.31
CA TYR A 193 26.37 4.74 -12.97
C TYR A 193 27.27 5.97 -13.07
N GLU A 194 26.90 7.04 -12.35
CA GLU A 194 27.67 8.31 -12.34
C GLU A 194 29.02 8.19 -11.61
N SER A 195 29.12 7.32 -10.60
CA SER A 195 30.30 7.16 -9.75
C SER A 195 30.89 5.76 -9.78
N LEU A 196 30.89 5.14 -10.98
CA LEU A 196 31.50 3.81 -11.19
C LEU A 196 33.02 3.97 -11.29
N ASP A 197 33.74 3.30 -10.40
CA ASP A 197 35.16 3.11 -10.54
C ASP A 197 35.49 1.64 -10.88
N VAL A 198 36.31 1.45 -11.91
CA VAL A 198 36.79 0.12 -12.32
C VAL A 198 38.20 -0.05 -11.77
N VAL A 199 38.36 -0.98 -10.85
CA VAL A 199 39.60 -1.29 -10.16
C VAL A 199 40.26 -2.50 -10.83
N ILE A 200 41.49 -2.35 -11.30
CA ILE A 200 42.31 -3.41 -11.85
C ILE A 200 43.49 -3.62 -10.88
N GLY A 201 43.77 -4.86 -10.50
CA GLY A 201 44.85 -5.15 -9.56
C GLY A 201 45.40 -6.56 -9.66
N GLU A 202 46.50 -6.79 -8.96
CA GLU A 202 47.17 -8.12 -8.84
C GLU A 202 47.04 -8.67 -7.42
N GLY A 203 46.99 -9.98 -7.29
CA GLY A 203 47.00 -10.68 -6.02
C GLY A 203 45.67 -11.09 -5.50
N GLU A 204 45.44 -10.95 -4.20
CA GLU A 204 44.18 -11.34 -3.58
C GLU A 204 43.08 -10.32 -3.85
N LEU A 205 41.90 -10.86 -4.18
CA LEU A 205 40.72 -10.04 -4.46
C LEU A 205 40.24 -9.33 -3.17
N PRO A 206 40.09 -8.01 -3.15
CA PRO A 206 39.56 -7.28 -2.00
C PRO A 206 38.03 -7.43 -1.89
N GLU A 207 37.56 -8.62 -1.48
CA GLU A 207 36.13 -9.01 -1.51
C GLU A 207 35.17 -8.04 -0.79
N ASN A 208 35.66 -7.26 0.15
CA ASN A 208 34.81 -6.32 0.94
C ASN A 208 34.73 -4.91 0.34
N GLU A 209 35.53 -4.60 -0.68
CA GLU A 209 35.62 -3.26 -1.27
C GLU A 209 34.96 -3.19 -2.65
N LEU A 210 34.73 -4.35 -3.29
CA LEU A 210 34.19 -4.43 -4.64
C LEU A 210 32.73 -4.86 -4.64
N PHE A 211 31.95 -4.18 -5.46
CA PHE A 211 30.53 -4.48 -5.64
C PHE A 211 30.31 -5.76 -6.46
N ALA A 212 31.06 -5.89 -7.55
CA ALA A 212 31.16 -7.11 -8.36
C ALA A 212 32.58 -7.22 -8.93
N SER A 213 33.05 -8.42 -9.18
CA SER A 213 34.43 -8.62 -9.65
C SER A 213 34.61 -10.00 -10.26
N PHE A 214 35.65 -10.12 -11.07
CA PHE A 214 36.19 -11.43 -11.47
C PHE A 214 37.68 -11.47 -11.25
N ARG A 215 38.20 -12.68 -11.07
CA ARG A 215 39.62 -12.93 -10.94
C ARG A 215 40.06 -13.98 -11.96
N MET A 216 41.20 -13.76 -12.54
CA MET A 216 41.81 -14.68 -13.45
C MET A 216 43.32 -14.70 -13.22
N ASP A 217 43.89 -15.93 -13.00
CA ASP A 217 45.26 -16.12 -12.58
C ASP A 217 45.61 -15.21 -11.39
N ASN A 218 46.52 -14.28 -11.56
CA ASN A 218 46.95 -13.32 -10.55
C ASN A 218 46.28 -11.93 -10.69
N ILE A 219 45.45 -11.73 -11.73
CA ILE A 219 44.83 -10.45 -12.05
C ILE A 219 43.37 -10.49 -11.63
N TYR A 220 42.87 -9.39 -11.04
CA TYR A 220 41.46 -9.19 -10.81
C TYR A 220 41.00 -7.86 -11.43
N ILE A 221 39.75 -7.85 -11.88
CA ILE A 221 39.04 -6.63 -12.29
C ILE A 221 37.74 -6.59 -11.51
N GLY A 222 37.47 -5.46 -10.90
CA GLY A 222 36.25 -5.26 -10.12
C GLY A 222 35.68 -3.88 -10.29
N ILE A 223 34.44 -3.75 -9.96
CA ILE A 223 33.75 -2.48 -9.93
C ILE A 223 33.53 -2.04 -8.49
N SER A 224 33.88 -0.81 -8.19
CA SER A 224 33.59 -0.13 -6.94
C SER A 224 32.52 0.93 -7.19
N LEU A 225 31.48 0.92 -6.35
CA LEU A 225 30.43 1.92 -6.37
C LEU A 225 30.50 2.71 -5.07
N GLU A 226 30.43 4.04 -5.16
CA GLU A 226 30.31 4.87 -3.96
C GLU A 226 29.01 4.49 -3.21
N GLN A 227 29.13 4.36 -1.88
CA GLN A 227 27.99 4.04 -1.02
C GLN A 227 26.81 5.00 -1.20
N ASP A 228 27.08 6.23 -1.59
CA ASP A 228 26.06 7.26 -1.81
C ASP A 228 25.17 6.98 -3.02
N GLU A 229 25.62 6.25 -4.00
CA GLU A 229 24.85 5.93 -5.21
C GLU A 229 23.88 4.78 -4.96
N ILE A 230 24.32 3.77 -4.22
CA ILE A 230 23.45 2.70 -3.71
C ILE A 230 22.39 3.31 -2.78
N ILE A 231 22.77 4.27 -1.93
CA ILE A 231 21.89 4.99 -1.03
C ILE A 231 20.90 5.90 -1.79
N ARG A 232 21.30 6.53 -2.90
CA ARG A 232 20.40 7.43 -3.68
C ARG A 232 19.18 6.68 -4.24
N VAL A 233 19.38 5.52 -4.82
CA VAL A 233 18.27 4.66 -5.28
C VAL A 233 17.39 4.26 -4.10
N HIS A 234 18.00 3.88 -2.98
CA HIS A 234 17.28 3.54 -1.74
C HIS A 234 16.55 4.74 -1.13
N ALA A 235 17.17 5.94 -1.14
CA ALA A 235 16.59 7.17 -0.60
C ALA A 235 15.34 7.60 -1.38
N LEU A 236 15.30 7.41 -2.70
CA LEU A 236 14.11 7.69 -3.50
C LEU A 236 12.94 6.78 -3.07
N TYR A 237 13.19 5.47 -2.96
CA TYR A 237 12.19 4.51 -2.51
C TYR A 237 11.73 4.78 -1.08
N GLN A 238 12.63 5.11 -0.16
CA GLN A 238 12.30 5.50 1.21
C GLN A 238 11.43 6.76 1.26
N ARG A 239 11.72 7.78 0.42
CA ARG A 239 10.89 9.00 0.32
C ARG A 239 9.49 8.69 -0.18
N ILE A 240 9.36 7.90 -1.24
CA ILE A 240 8.06 7.47 -1.78
C ILE A 240 7.27 6.70 -0.70
N GLN A 241 7.92 5.80 0.00
CA GLN A 241 7.33 5.01 1.08
C GLN A 241 6.86 5.89 2.24
N PHE A 242 7.68 6.86 2.66
CA PHE A 242 7.32 7.84 3.70
C PHE A 242 6.11 8.68 3.29
N VAL A 243 6.07 9.16 2.05
CA VAL A 243 4.92 9.91 1.50
C VAL A 243 3.67 9.04 1.47
N MET A 244 3.77 7.79 1.03
CA MET A 244 2.64 6.84 1.05
C MET A 244 2.12 6.59 2.46
N ALA A 245 3.00 6.36 3.43
CA ALA A 245 2.61 6.17 4.84
C ALA A 245 1.91 7.41 5.40
N LEU A 246 2.40 8.62 5.08
CA LEU A 246 1.79 9.88 5.46
C LEU A 246 0.41 10.08 4.82
N CYS A 247 0.25 9.76 3.55
CA CYS A 247 -1.03 9.78 2.85
C CYS A 247 -2.05 8.82 3.48
N CYS A 248 -1.64 7.61 3.79
CA CYS A 248 -2.49 6.63 4.47
C CYS A 248 -2.91 7.11 5.86
N LEU A 249 -1.98 7.72 6.61
CA LEU A 249 -2.29 8.30 7.92
C LEU A 249 -3.28 9.46 7.82
N GLY A 250 -3.15 10.31 6.79
CA GLY A 250 -4.06 11.41 6.48
C GLY A 250 -5.45 10.96 6.03
N LEU A 251 -5.59 9.80 5.41
CA LEU A 251 -6.87 9.22 5.01
C LEU A 251 -7.74 8.80 6.20
N ILE A 252 -7.15 8.44 7.35
CA ILE A 252 -7.88 8.00 8.55
C ILE A 252 -8.88 9.06 9.04
N PRO A 253 -8.49 10.33 9.31
CA PRO A 253 -9.42 11.36 9.76
C PRO A 253 -10.47 11.71 8.69
N VAL A 254 -10.12 11.68 7.41
CA VAL A 254 -11.05 11.96 6.31
C VAL A 254 -12.15 10.89 6.25
N LEU A 255 -11.77 9.61 6.28
CA LEU A 255 -12.70 8.49 6.32
C LEU A 255 -13.58 8.53 7.58
N PHE A 256 -12.99 8.89 8.73
CA PHE A 256 -13.75 9.03 9.97
C PHE A 256 -14.82 10.13 9.86
N LEU A 257 -14.48 11.31 9.33
CA LEU A 257 -15.44 12.39 9.12
C LEU A 257 -16.55 11.98 8.14
N PHE A 258 -16.19 11.25 7.10
CA PHE A 258 -17.13 10.73 6.12
C PHE A 258 -18.11 9.73 6.75
N ILE A 259 -17.64 8.76 7.51
CA ILE A 259 -18.48 7.78 8.20
C ILE A 259 -19.34 8.47 9.27
N ARG A 260 -18.77 9.42 10.01
CA ARG A 260 -19.53 10.22 10.99
C ARG A 260 -20.70 10.94 10.33
N LYS A 261 -20.49 11.56 9.17
CA LYS A 261 -21.51 12.35 8.46
C LYS A 261 -22.57 11.47 7.80
N ILE A 262 -22.16 10.37 7.16
CA ILE A 262 -23.06 9.53 6.36
C ILE A 262 -23.80 8.50 7.20
N PHE A 263 -23.16 7.92 8.23
CA PHE A 263 -23.77 6.84 9.01
C PHE A 263 -24.10 7.24 10.45
N ILE A 264 -23.13 7.76 11.20
CA ILE A 264 -23.30 7.97 12.65
C ILE A 264 -24.32 9.08 12.95
N ALA A 265 -24.24 10.19 12.25
CA ALA A 265 -25.14 11.33 12.48
C ALA A 265 -26.62 11.02 12.12
N PRO A 266 -26.94 10.39 10.97
CA PRO A 266 -28.31 9.99 10.67
C PRO A 266 -28.87 8.95 11.66
N LEU A 267 -28.06 7.95 12.02
CA LEU A 267 -28.47 6.93 12.98
C LEU A 267 -28.75 7.51 14.36
N LYS A 268 -27.96 8.49 14.79
CA LYS A 268 -28.19 9.21 16.03
C LYS A 268 -29.55 9.98 15.99
N LYS A 269 -29.86 10.63 14.85
CA LYS A 269 -31.13 11.34 14.68
C LYS A 269 -32.32 10.39 14.80
N ILE A 270 -32.25 9.18 14.21
CA ILE A 270 -33.32 8.17 14.35
C ILE A 270 -33.48 7.78 15.82
N ASN A 271 -32.36 7.51 16.50
CA ASN A 271 -32.41 7.14 17.91
C ASN A 271 -32.99 8.27 18.79
N ASP A 272 -32.56 9.50 18.55
CA ASP A 272 -33.07 10.68 19.27
C ASP A 272 -34.58 10.87 19.03
N ALA A 273 -35.04 10.67 17.79
CA ALA A 273 -36.45 10.68 17.43
C ALA A 273 -37.25 9.60 18.18
N HIS A 274 -36.68 8.40 18.29
CA HIS A 274 -37.30 7.30 19.04
C HIS A 274 -37.43 7.63 20.54
N VAL A 275 -36.40 8.24 21.12
CA VAL A 275 -36.42 8.69 22.53
C VAL A 275 -37.45 9.80 22.75
N GLN A 276 -37.58 10.77 21.81
CA GLN A 276 -38.60 11.82 21.88
C GLN A 276 -40.00 11.22 21.83
N PHE A 277 -40.21 10.25 20.95
CA PHE A 277 -41.48 9.57 20.80
C PHE A 277 -41.85 8.76 22.06
N GLN A 278 -40.90 8.07 22.70
CA GLN A 278 -41.11 7.38 23.98
C GLN A 278 -41.48 8.35 25.14
N LYS A 279 -40.93 9.58 25.10
CA LYS A 279 -41.26 10.63 26.06
C LYS A 279 -42.62 11.25 25.83
N GLY A 280 -43.36 10.81 24.81
CA GLY A 280 -44.72 11.31 24.50
C GLY A 280 -44.72 12.48 23.50
N ASN A 281 -43.59 12.93 22.99
CA ASN A 281 -43.53 13.96 21.96
C ASN A 281 -43.89 13.38 20.60
N MET A 282 -45.20 13.23 20.33
CA MET A 282 -45.70 12.63 19.10
C MET A 282 -45.63 13.55 17.88
N ASP A 283 -45.30 14.82 18.07
CA ASP A 283 -45.17 15.80 16.99
C ASP A 283 -43.73 15.89 16.46
N TYR A 284 -42.76 15.20 17.11
CA TYR A 284 -41.40 15.17 16.65
C TYR A 284 -41.28 14.46 15.28
N ARG A 285 -40.63 15.10 14.32
CA ARG A 285 -40.42 14.56 12.98
C ARG A 285 -38.95 14.64 12.62
N LEU A 286 -38.47 13.63 11.89
CA LEU A 286 -37.18 13.62 11.27
C LEU A 286 -37.17 14.49 10.00
N PRO A 287 -36.03 15.15 9.67
CA PRO A 287 -35.91 15.99 8.48
C PRO A 287 -36.10 15.17 7.19
N GLU A 288 -36.58 15.80 6.13
CA GLU A 288 -36.83 15.14 4.86
C GLU A 288 -35.53 14.71 4.16
N LYS A 289 -34.42 15.46 4.38
CA LYS A 289 -33.11 15.19 3.79
C LYS A 289 -32.19 14.54 4.80
N ALA A 290 -31.52 13.48 4.35
CA ALA A 290 -30.47 12.78 5.06
C ALA A 290 -29.19 12.70 4.22
N GLY A 291 -28.13 12.13 4.79
CA GLY A 291 -26.83 11.97 4.10
C GLY A 291 -26.84 10.94 2.98
N SER A 292 -27.84 10.06 2.91
CA SER A 292 -28.03 9.08 1.85
C SER A 292 -29.52 8.81 1.59
N ARG A 293 -29.83 8.24 0.43
CA ARG A 293 -31.18 7.89 0.01
C ARG A 293 -31.84 6.86 0.94
N GLU A 294 -31.04 5.94 1.46
CA GLU A 294 -31.50 4.91 2.40
C GLU A 294 -31.97 5.53 3.71
N PHE A 295 -31.21 6.48 4.25
CA PHE A 295 -31.62 7.21 5.45
C PHE A 295 -32.80 8.14 5.21
N GLU A 296 -32.94 8.74 4.02
CA GLU A 296 -34.15 9.51 3.66
C GLU A 296 -35.40 8.62 3.65
N MET A 297 -35.28 7.40 3.10
CA MET A 297 -36.38 6.44 3.14
C MET A 297 -36.71 6.02 4.58
N ALA A 298 -35.69 5.76 5.41
CA ALA A 298 -35.87 5.43 6.81
C ALA A 298 -36.56 6.58 7.59
N TYR A 299 -36.17 7.83 7.35
CA TYR A 299 -36.76 9.01 7.96
C TYR A 299 -38.22 9.17 7.56
N ARG A 300 -38.55 9.02 6.26
CA ARG A 300 -39.94 9.06 5.76
C ARG A 300 -40.79 7.94 6.36
N SER A 301 -40.25 6.75 6.47
CA SER A 301 -40.95 5.61 7.09
C SER A 301 -41.22 5.87 8.58
N PHE A 302 -40.25 6.39 9.31
CA PHE A 302 -40.44 6.80 10.69
C PHE A 302 -41.53 7.86 10.83
N ASN A 303 -41.50 8.91 10.02
CA ASN A 303 -42.48 9.98 10.06
C ASN A 303 -43.89 9.46 9.75
N LYS A 304 -44.06 8.60 8.74
CA LYS A 304 -45.34 7.95 8.44
C LYS A 304 -45.87 7.10 9.62
N MET A 305 -44.97 6.32 10.24
CA MET A 305 -45.32 5.55 11.43
C MET A 305 -45.74 6.45 12.56
N ALA A 306 -45.05 7.57 12.79
CA ALA A 306 -45.39 8.57 13.81
C ALA A 306 -46.76 9.19 13.56
N ASP A 307 -47.09 9.51 12.30
CA ASP A 307 -48.41 10.02 11.92
C ASP A 307 -49.52 8.98 12.23
N HIS A 308 -49.32 7.73 11.82
CA HIS A 308 -50.28 6.64 12.07
C HIS A 308 -50.52 6.42 13.58
N ILE A 309 -49.47 6.44 14.40
CA ILE A 309 -49.60 6.25 15.84
C ILE A 309 -50.39 7.43 16.47
N LYS A 310 -50.08 8.66 16.01
CA LYS A 310 -50.82 9.85 16.45
C LYS A 310 -52.31 9.73 16.11
N ASP A 311 -52.65 9.37 14.88
CA ASP A 311 -54.03 9.19 14.41
C ASP A 311 -54.75 8.07 15.17
N LEU A 312 -54.10 6.95 15.41
CA LEU A 312 -54.65 5.84 16.20
C LEU A 312 -54.96 6.27 17.62
N ARG A 313 -54.08 7.06 18.23
CA ARG A 313 -54.26 7.55 19.59
C ARG A 313 -55.42 8.56 19.69
N ILE A 314 -55.55 9.43 18.69
CA ILE A 314 -56.70 10.36 18.60
C ILE A 314 -58.01 9.56 18.51
N ARG A 315 -58.08 8.59 17.59
CA ARG A 315 -59.29 7.74 17.45
C ARG A 315 -59.62 6.93 18.71
N GLU A 316 -58.59 6.44 19.41
CA GLU A 316 -58.77 5.74 20.68
C GLU A 316 -59.38 6.68 21.73
N TYR A 317 -58.89 7.92 21.84
CA TYR A 317 -59.46 8.92 22.75
C TYR A 317 -60.88 9.31 22.36
N GLU A 318 -61.15 9.53 21.07
CA GLU A 318 -62.52 9.83 20.58
C GLU A 318 -63.48 8.70 20.90
N SER A 319 -63.09 7.45 20.61
CA SER A 319 -63.89 6.25 20.92
C SER A 319 -64.16 6.12 22.43
N LYS A 320 -63.14 6.39 23.26
CA LYS A 320 -63.28 6.36 24.73
C LYS A 320 -64.24 7.41 25.24
N ILE A 321 -64.15 8.63 24.68
CA ILE A 321 -65.08 9.73 25.02
C ILE A 321 -66.50 9.35 24.57
N GLU A 322 -66.64 8.81 23.38
CA GLU A 322 -68.01 8.42 22.90
C GLU A 322 -68.56 7.27 23.74
N LYS A 323 -67.78 6.29 24.14
CA LYS A 323 -68.22 5.26 25.08
C LYS A 323 -68.64 5.82 26.43
N GLN A 324 -67.86 6.74 26.99
CA GLN A 324 -68.19 7.39 28.24
C GLN A 324 -69.50 8.20 28.13
N LYS A 325 -69.75 8.92 27.01
CA LYS A 325 -70.98 9.60 26.73
C LYS A 325 -72.17 8.68 26.66
N MET A 326 -71.97 7.50 25.97
CA MET A 326 -73.10 6.50 25.94
C MET A 326 -73.38 5.89 27.31
N GLU A 327 -72.36 5.62 28.12
CA GLU A 327 -72.47 5.12 29.49
C GLU A 327 -73.24 6.15 30.36
N LEU A 328 -72.86 7.44 30.27
CA LEU A 328 -73.60 8.53 30.97
C LEU A 328 -75.05 8.61 30.52
N ARG A 329 -75.32 8.53 29.22
CA ARG A 329 -76.69 8.58 28.67
C ARG A 329 -77.49 7.35 29.10
N ASN A 330 -76.91 6.18 29.19
CA ASN A 330 -77.54 4.95 29.68
C ASN A 330 -77.90 5.10 31.19
N LEU A 331 -76.96 5.71 31.98
CA LEU A 331 -77.23 5.99 33.40
C LEU A 331 -78.36 6.96 33.57
N GLN A 332 -78.43 7.99 32.72
CA GLN A 332 -79.57 8.97 32.75
C GLN A 332 -80.94 8.37 32.38
N LEU A 333 -80.90 7.38 31.45
CA LEU A 333 -82.13 6.65 31.01
C LEU A 333 -82.58 5.57 31.99
N GLN A 334 -81.75 5.23 33.00
CA GLN A 334 -82.22 4.38 34.10
C GLN A 334 -83.14 5.09 35.08
N ILE A 335 -84.25 5.63 34.56
CA ILE A 335 -85.41 5.94 35.38
C ILE A 335 -85.83 4.64 36.05
N ARG A 336 -85.64 4.55 37.37
CA ARG A 336 -86.00 3.32 38.08
C ARG A 336 -87.49 3.05 37.81
N PRO A 337 -87.88 1.99 37.10
CA PRO A 337 -89.22 1.67 36.77
C PRO A 337 -90.09 1.57 38.05
N HIS A 338 -89.46 1.12 39.10
CA HIS A 338 -90.01 1.01 40.41
C HIS A 338 -90.46 2.35 41.01
N PHE A 339 -89.72 3.46 40.78
CA PHE A 339 -90.10 4.77 41.22
C PHE A 339 -91.41 5.27 40.53
N LEU A 340 -91.46 5.08 39.21
CA LEU A 340 -92.70 5.45 38.48
C LEU A 340 -93.90 4.61 38.93
N GLN A 341 -93.67 3.32 39.10
CA GLN A 341 -94.69 2.40 39.52
C GLN A 341 -95.21 2.77 40.92
N ASN A 342 -94.33 3.07 41.84
CA ASN A 342 -94.71 3.55 43.21
C ASN A 342 -95.41 4.88 43.17
N THR A 343 -94.96 5.83 42.35
CA THR A 343 -95.65 7.13 42.23
C THR A 343 -97.07 7.01 41.62
N PHE A 344 -97.22 6.16 40.60
CA PHE A 344 -98.54 5.90 40.04
C PHE A 344 -99.47 5.19 41.05
N ASN A 345 -98.96 4.24 41.85
CA ASN A 345 -99.73 3.59 42.92
C ASN A 345 -100.13 4.63 44.00
N LEU A 346 -99.22 5.54 44.37
CA LEU A 346 -99.58 6.62 45.32
C LEU A 346 -100.65 7.52 44.75
N ILE A 347 -100.58 7.96 43.52
CA ILE A 347 -101.61 8.75 42.86
C ILE A 347 -102.96 8.00 42.85
N TYR A 348 -102.94 6.73 42.58
CA TYR A 348 -104.13 5.86 42.60
C TYR A 348 -104.74 5.82 44.01
N SER A 349 -103.92 5.58 45.02
CA SER A 349 -104.37 5.54 46.43
C SER A 349 -104.97 6.89 46.88
N LEU A 350 -104.34 8.03 46.54
CA LEU A 350 -104.82 9.34 46.81
C LEU A 350 -106.16 9.68 46.08
N ALA A 351 -106.31 9.14 44.85
CA ALA A 351 -107.56 9.26 44.11
C ALA A 351 -108.70 8.48 44.76
N GLN A 352 -108.47 7.28 45.32
CA GLN A 352 -109.42 6.54 46.10
C GLN A 352 -109.85 7.28 47.40
N ALA A 353 -108.86 7.95 48.04
CA ALA A 353 -109.12 8.79 49.22
C ALA A 353 -109.81 10.10 48.89
N ARG A 354 -110.02 10.46 47.65
CA ARG A 354 -110.52 11.72 47.15
C ARG A 354 -109.68 12.94 47.58
N ASP A 355 -108.39 12.75 47.85
CA ASP A 355 -107.46 13.80 48.22
C ASP A 355 -106.93 14.49 46.95
N THR A 356 -107.71 15.43 46.42
CA THR A 356 -107.36 16.09 45.15
C THR A 356 -106.20 17.04 45.29
N GLU A 357 -105.93 17.58 46.45
CA GLU A 357 -104.76 18.47 46.69
C GLU A 357 -103.47 17.74 46.68
N SER A 358 -103.40 16.59 47.35
CA SER A 358 -102.19 15.72 47.32
C SER A 358 -101.94 15.15 45.95
N ILE A 359 -102.94 14.84 45.15
CA ILE A 359 -102.78 14.41 43.75
C ILE A 359 -102.15 15.54 42.92
N GLN A 360 -102.62 16.75 43.00
CA GLN A 360 -102.10 17.88 42.25
C GLN A 360 -100.64 18.16 42.60
N ASN A 361 -100.31 18.17 43.91
CA ASN A 361 -98.93 18.34 44.37
C ASN A 361 -98.03 17.25 43.87
N THR A 362 -98.41 15.96 43.96
CA THR A 362 -97.61 14.82 43.45
C THR A 362 -97.38 14.94 41.97
N MET A 363 -98.34 15.32 41.16
CA MET A 363 -98.19 15.54 39.72
C MET A 363 -97.28 16.72 39.38
N LEU A 364 -97.34 17.80 40.15
CA LEU A 364 -96.40 18.91 39.97
C LEU A 364 -94.98 18.52 40.26
N TYR A 365 -94.76 17.78 41.35
CA TYR A 365 -93.38 17.30 41.66
C TYR A 365 -92.92 16.30 40.64
N LEU A 366 -93.73 15.36 40.21
CA LEU A 366 -93.43 14.38 39.17
C LEU A 366 -93.08 15.06 37.83
N SER A 367 -93.84 16.08 37.45
CA SER A 367 -93.56 16.90 36.26
C SER A 367 -92.25 17.63 36.37
N GLY A 368 -91.88 18.19 37.53
CA GLY A 368 -90.62 18.84 37.81
C GLY A 368 -89.46 17.84 37.71
N TYR A 369 -89.62 16.64 38.28
CA TYR A 369 -88.58 15.55 38.19
C TYR A 369 -88.36 15.11 36.78
N PHE A 370 -89.38 14.89 35.97
CA PHE A 370 -89.25 14.54 34.57
C PHE A 370 -88.55 15.63 33.74
N ARG A 371 -88.92 16.88 33.99
CA ARG A 371 -88.30 18.02 33.31
C ARG A 371 -86.80 18.10 33.63
N PHE A 372 -86.42 17.76 34.85
CA PHE A 372 -85.00 17.69 35.23
C PHE A 372 -84.27 16.57 34.56
N ILE A 373 -84.81 15.36 34.54
CA ILE A 373 -84.15 14.20 33.95
C ILE A 373 -84.04 14.30 32.43
N PHE A 374 -85.07 14.83 31.77
CA PHE A 374 -85.08 14.92 30.30
C PHE A 374 -84.52 16.22 29.77
N ARG A 375 -83.91 17.03 30.62
CA ARG A 375 -83.15 18.19 30.16
C ARG A 375 -81.91 17.81 29.44
N SER A 376 -81.69 18.40 28.30
CA SER A 376 -80.46 18.15 27.54
C SER A 376 -79.24 18.82 28.16
N ASP A 377 -78.13 18.18 28.16
CA ASP A 377 -76.77 18.35 28.76
C ASP A 377 -76.13 19.75 28.73
N LYS A 378 -76.76 20.84 28.50
CA LYS A 378 -76.10 22.11 28.20
C LYS A 378 -76.32 23.29 29.14
N GLU A 379 -77.14 23.15 30.11
CA GLU A 379 -77.41 24.31 31.00
C GLU A 379 -77.03 24.04 32.45
N LEU A 380 -76.10 24.86 32.96
CA LEU A 380 -75.76 24.92 34.37
C LEU A 380 -77.04 25.50 35.09
N GLU A 381 -77.62 24.76 36.03
CA GLU A 381 -78.70 25.21 36.85
C GLU A 381 -78.20 25.70 38.20
N LEU A 382 -78.91 26.65 38.77
CA LEU A 382 -78.66 27.14 40.12
C LEU A 382 -78.90 26.00 41.12
N PHE A 383 -77.99 25.72 42.02
CA PHE A 383 -78.10 24.72 43.08
C PHE A 383 -79.35 24.82 43.87
N ALA A 384 -79.89 26.06 44.08
CA ALA A 384 -81.16 26.33 44.75
C ALA A 384 -82.38 25.68 44.06
N LYS A 385 -82.37 25.48 42.71
CA LYS A 385 -83.42 24.78 41.98
C LYS A 385 -83.34 23.27 42.14
N GLU A 386 -82.14 22.72 42.20
CA GLU A 386 -81.94 21.29 42.48
C GLU A 386 -82.35 20.94 43.90
N LEU A 387 -82.03 21.83 44.89
CA LEU A 387 -82.42 21.63 46.27
C LEU A 387 -83.94 21.58 46.37
N LYS A 388 -84.64 22.51 45.69
CA LYS A 388 -86.13 22.57 45.70
C LYS A 388 -86.77 21.30 45.06
N LEU A 389 -86.12 20.69 44.07
CA LEU A 389 -86.56 19.41 43.52
C LEU A 389 -86.41 18.26 44.50
N ILE A 390 -85.27 18.22 45.23
CA ILE A 390 -85.05 17.24 46.30
C ILE A 390 -86.01 17.39 47.43
N GLU A 391 -86.32 18.65 47.92
CA GLU A 391 -87.35 18.91 48.91
C GLU A 391 -88.74 18.46 48.47
N GLY A 392 -89.07 18.69 47.18
CA GLY A 392 -90.31 18.21 46.58
C GLY A 392 -90.41 16.69 46.55
N TYR A 393 -89.26 15.98 46.19
CA TYR A 393 -89.20 14.55 46.23
C TYR A 393 -89.37 13.95 47.63
N ILE A 394 -88.74 14.55 48.65
CA ILE A 394 -88.87 14.15 50.05
C ILE A 394 -90.32 14.37 50.53
N ALA A 395 -90.96 15.53 50.19
CA ALA A 395 -92.33 15.78 50.50
C ALA A 395 -93.30 14.73 49.88
N MET A 396 -93.05 14.34 48.63
CA MET A 396 -93.86 13.31 47.97
C MET A 396 -93.59 11.89 48.57
N ALA A 397 -92.41 11.59 49.07
CA ALA A 397 -92.06 10.28 49.67
C ALA A 397 -92.59 10.21 51.16
N SER A 398 -92.97 11.29 51.75
CA SER A 398 -93.53 11.36 53.12
C SER A 398 -95.10 11.38 53.17
N LEU A 399 -95.74 11.39 52.02
CA LEU A 399 -97.16 11.18 51.84
C LEU A 399 -97.50 9.67 51.81
#